data_07d60c68fde679773b5c84149c75c787
#
_entry.id   07d60c68fde679773b5c84149c75c787
#
_cell.length_a   1.000
_cell.length_b   1.000
_cell.length_c   1.000
_cell.angle_alpha   90.00
_cell.angle_beta   90.00
_cell.angle_gamma   90.00
#
_symmetry.space_group_name_H-M   'P 1'
#
loop_
_entity.id
_entity.type
_entity.pdbx_description
1 polymer ?
#
loop_
_entity_poly.entity_id
_entity_poly.type
_entity_poly.pdbx_seq_one_letter_code
_entity_poly.pdbx_strand_id
1 'polypeptide(L)'
;MIHFFEKGSGQPLVLLHGFCESGNMWNDFAEELSAYFRVICSDLPGFGGSPISGDRITLEEVAVQLEEWMEENQIHDPIIIGHSLGGYVTLALLELMGNRLKAVGLFHSTAYPDDEEKKGMRDRTIVFLQKHGVEKFVTSFVPPLFPEHRREELASEIELAIADAKRSSLDGLIAYAGAMRDRKDRLDVLRNFKGPKLLIAGTED
;
A
#
# COMPACT_ATOMS: atom_id res chain seq x y z
N MET A 1 -4.39 9.78 13.31
CA MET A 1 -5.40 8.69 13.41
C MET A 1 -5.51 8.03 12.05
N ILE A 2 -5.35 6.72 11.95
CA ILE A 2 -5.47 5.95 10.70
C ILE A 2 -6.94 5.61 10.49
N HIS A 3 -7.46 5.99 9.32
CA HIS A 3 -8.82 5.63 8.90
C HIS A 3 -8.82 4.18 8.38
N PHE A 4 -9.85 3.42 8.69
CA PHE A 4 -10.03 2.05 8.22
C PHE A 4 -11.49 1.64 8.24
N PHE A 5 -11.80 0.57 7.57
CA PHE A 5 -13.04 -0.19 7.77
C PHE A 5 -12.69 -1.67 8.02
N GLU A 6 -13.62 -2.40 8.63
CA GLU A 6 -13.45 -3.81 8.90
C GLU A 6 -14.73 -4.61 8.62
N LYS A 7 -14.54 -5.89 8.27
CA LYS A 7 -15.62 -6.86 8.06
C LYS A 7 -15.23 -8.22 8.64
N GLY A 8 -16.24 -8.98 9.08
CA GLY A 8 -16.03 -10.32 9.63
C GLY A 8 -15.52 -10.33 11.06
N SER A 9 -14.99 -11.47 11.48
CA SER A 9 -14.48 -11.70 12.84
C SER A 9 -13.41 -12.80 12.86
N GLY A 10 -12.72 -12.96 13.98
CA GLY A 10 -11.72 -14.01 14.18
C GLY A 10 -10.30 -13.53 13.95
N GLN A 11 -9.47 -14.29 13.20
CA GLN A 11 -8.07 -13.94 12.94
C GLN A 11 -7.94 -12.62 12.18
N PRO A 12 -7.22 -11.61 12.71
CA PRO A 12 -7.01 -10.36 12.01
C PRO A 12 -6.23 -10.55 10.70
N LEU A 13 -6.79 -9.99 9.62
CA LEU A 13 -6.16 -9.87 8.31
C LEU A 13 -6.15 -8.39 7.92
N VAL A 14 -4.99 -7.77 7.97
CA VAL A 14 -4.78 -6.37 7.60
C VAL A 14 -4.38 -6.29 6.13
N LEU A 15 -5.12 -5.51 5.36
CA LEU A 15 -4.89 -5.27 3.94
C LEU A 15 -4.40 -3.83 3.73
N LEU A 16 -3.21 -3.70 3.15
CA LEU A 16 -2.56 -2.41 2.88
C LEU A 16 -2.57 -2.13 1.38
N HIS A 17 -3.10 -0.98 1.01
CA HIS A 17 -3.23 -0.54 -0.38
C HIS A 17 -1.91 -0.02 -0.99
N GLY A 18 -1.89 0.19 -2.30
CA GLY A 18 -0.77 0.73 -3.06
C GLY A 18 -0.73 2.26 -3.15
N PHE A 19 0.16 2.75 -4.01
CA PHE A 19 0.31 4.18 -4.30
C PHE A 19 -0.86 4.69 -5.12
N CYS A 20 -1.43 5.83 -4.75
CA CYS A 20 -2.65 6.40 -5.34
C CYS A 20 -3.92 5.57 -5.11
N GLU A 21 -3.97 4.79 -4.07
CA GLU A 21 -5.11 3.96 -3.71
C GLU A 21 -5.59 4.32 -2.29
N SER A 22 -6.63 3.65 -1.84
CA SER A 22 -7.10 3.67 -0.46
C SER A 22 -7.55 2.27 -0.03
N GLY A 23 -7.96 2.09 1.21
CA GLY A 23 -8.53 0.84 1.69
C GLY A 23 -9.71 0.34 0.85
N ASN A 24 -10.38 1.23 0.10
CA ASN A 24 -11.52 0.89 -0.75
C ASN A 24 -11.18 -0.11 -1.87
N MET A 25 -9.94 -0.17 -2.33
CA MET A 25 -9.51 -1.15 -3.33
C MET A 25 -9.77 -2.60 -2.90
N TRP A 26 -9.87 -2.83 -1.59
CA TRP A 26 -10.05 -4.14 -0.99
C TRP A 26 -11.51 -4.52 -0.73
N ASN A 27 -12.51 -3.67 -1.12
CA ASN A 27 -13.91 -3.88 -0.75
C ASN A 27 -14.44 -5.27 -1.11
N ASP A 28 -14.21 -5.74 -2.35
CA ASP A 28 -14.69 -7.03 -2.83
C ASP A 28 -13.96 -8.18 -2.14
N PHE A 29 -12.62 -8.06 -1.96
CA PHE A 29 -11.83 -9.02 -1.19
C PHE A 29 -12.29 -9.08 0.27
N ALA A 30 -12.57 -7.92 0.89
CA ALA A 30 -13.02 -7.86 2.27
C ALA A 30 -14.38 -8.54 2.44
N GLU A 31 -15.29 -8.40 1.48
CA GLU A 31 -16.58 -9.09 1.50
C GLU A 31 -16.40 -10.60 1.49
N GLU A 32 -15.63 -11.12 0.54
CA GLU A 32 -15.43 -12.57 0.41
C GLU A 32 -14.62 -13.17 1.58
N LEU A 33 -13.56 -12.49 2.01
CA LEU A 33 -12.68 -12.98 3.07
C LEU A 33 -13.27 -12.83 4.47
N SER A 34 -14.29 -11.98 4.64
CA SER A 34 -14.97 -11.76 5.93
C SER A 34 -15.62 -13.02 6.51
N ALA A 35 -15.90 -14.03 5.68
CA ALA A 35 -16.39 -15.33 6.11
C ALA A 35 -15.35 -16.12 6.93
N TYR A 36 -14.06 -15.78 6.84
CA TYR A 36 -12.96 -16.53 7.42
C TYR A 36 -12.08 -15.71 8.36
N PHE A 37 -12.08 -14.38 8.22
CA PHE A 37 -11.16 -13.46 8.90
C PHE A 37 -11.89 -12.22 9.42
N ARG A 38 -11.31 -11.57 10.43
CA ARG A 38 -11.54 -10.16 10.72
C ARG A 38 -10.70 -9.38 9.72
N VAL A 39 -11.28 -8.98 8.59
CA VAL A 39 -10.60 -8.26 7.51
C VAL A 39 -10.61 -6.78 7.82
N ILE A 40 -9.43 -6.16 7.84
CA ILE A 40 -9.22 -4.76 8.22
C ILE A 40 -8.49 -4.08 7.07
N CYS A 41 -9.15 -3.11 6.42
CA CYS A 41 -8.62 -2.37 5.28
C CYS A 41 -8.31 -0.94 5.73
N SER A 42 -7.03 -0.61 5.87
CA SER A 42 -6.59 0.70 6.34
C SER A 42 -6.18 1.61 5.22
N ASP A 43 -6.43 2.90 5.38
CA ASP A 43 -5.82 3.94 4.56
C ASP A 43 -4.42 4.27 5.14
N LEU A 44 -3.38 4.18 4.32
CA LEU A 44 -2.05 4.62 4.72
C LEU A 44 -2.03 6.14 4.97
N PRO A 45 -1.21 6.66 5.90
CA PRO A 45 -1.11 8.11 6.15
C PRO A 45 -0.92 8.92 4.85
N GLY A 46 -1.75 9.93 4.63
CA GLY A 46 -1.73 10.73 3.40
C GLY A 46 -2.64 10.25 2.27
N PHE A 47 -3.34 9.12 2.46
CA PHE A 47 -4.31 8.56 1.53
C PHE A 47 -5.70 8.44 2.17
N GLY A 48 -6.73 8.40 1.33
CA GLY A 48 -8.10 8.21 1.77
C GLY A 48 -8.51 9.16 2.89
N GLY A 49 -8.91 8.61 4.02
CA GLY A 49 -9.30 9.35 5.24
C GLY A 49 -8.17 9.56 6.24
N SER A 50 -6.96 9.05 5.98
CA SER A 50 -5.80 9.14 6.89
C SER A 50 -4.96 10.39 6.61
N PRO A 51 -4.82 11.32 7.58
CA PRO A 51 -4.00 12.51 7.39
C PRO A 51 -2.50 12.16 7.39
N ILE A 52 -1.69 13.04 6.78
CA ILE A 52 -0.24 13.04 6.89
C ILE A 52 0.23 14.41 7.37
N SER A 53 1.35 14.45 8.09
CA SER A 53 1.98 15.70 8.50
C SER A 53 3.27 15.90 7.70
N GLY A 54 3.26 16.92 6.82
CA GLY A 54 4.40 17.27 5.99
C GLY A 54 4.53 16.45 4.70
N ASP A 55 5.58 16.76 3.95
CA ASP A 55 5.88 16.21 2.62
C ASP A 55 6.99 15.14 2.63
N ARG A 56 7.29 14.61 3.80
CA ARG A 56 8.31 13.57 4.00
C ARG A 56 7.82 12.52 4.99
N ILE A 57 8.07 11.28 4.67
CA ILE A 57 7.85 10.12 5.53
C ILE A 57 8.79 9.00 5.08
N THR A 58 9.17 8.13 5.99
CA THR A 58 9.88 6.88 5.67
C THR A 58 8.94 5.70 5.83
N LEU A 59 9.23 4.57 5.18
CA LEU A 59 8.42 3.36 5.35
C LEU A 59 8.52 2.82 6.79
N GLU A 60 9.63 3.08 7.47
CA GLU A 60 9.85 2.76 8.87
C GLU A 60 8.93 3.57 9.79
N GLU A 61 8.78 4.88 9.53
CA GLU A 61 7.84 5.73 10.28
C GLU A 61 6.38 5.31 10.05
N VAL A 62 6.03 4.92 8.83
CA VAL A 62 4.70 4.36 8.53
C VAL A 62 4.49 3.06 9.30
N ALA A 63 5.50 2.18 9.34
CA ALA A 63 5.42 0.92 10.09
C ALA A 63 5.19 1.15 11.59
N VAL A 64 5.89 2.13 12.19
CA VAL A 64 5.68 2.50 13.60
C VAL A 64 4.26 3.01 13.83
N GLN A 65 3.75 3.92 12.98
CA GLN A 65 2.39 4.45 13.11
C GLN A 65 1.33 3.35 12.96
N LEU A 66 1.55 2.38 12.07
CA LEU A 66 0.64 1.23 11.90
C LEU A 66 0.72 0.25 13.08
N GLU A 67 1.90 0.02 13.64
CA GLU A 67 2.06 -0.80 14.85
C GLU A 67 1.30 -0.18 16.02
N GLU A 68 1.50 1.11 16.30
CA GLU A 68 0.79 1.84 17.35
C GLU A 68 -0.74 1.79 17.13
N TRP A 69 -1.19 2.03 15.90
CA TRP A 69 -2.60 1.93 15.54
C TRP A 69 -3.17 0.52 15.73
N MET A 70 -2.41 -0.52 15.40
CA MET A 70 -2.84 -1.91 15.62
C MET A 70 -2.99 -2.22 17.12
N GLU A 71 -2.06 -1.75 17.97
CA GLU A 71 -2.16 -1.91 19.42
C GLU A 71 -3.39 -1.18 19.99
N GLU A 72 -3.65 0.06 19.57
CA GLU A 72 -4.83 0.84 20.00
C GLU A 72 -6.16 0.16 19.62
N ASN A 73 -6.19 -0.59 18.50
CA ASN A 73 -7.38 -1.27 17.97
C ASN A 73 -7.44 -2.76 18.31
N GLN A 74 -6.56 -3.23 19.23
CA GLN A 74 -6.53 -4.63 19.70
C GLN A 74 -6.35 -5.64 18.54
N ILE A 75 -5.49 -5.28 17.56
CA ILE A 75 -5.15 -6.13 16.43
C ILE A 75 -3.87 -6.91 16.79
N HIS A 76 -4.04 -8.09 17.35
CA HIS A 76 -2.94 -8.94 17.80
C HIS A 76 -2.66 -10.08 16.83
N ASP A 77 -1.40 -10.44 16.68
CA ASP A 77 -0.91 -11.50 15.77
C ASP A 77 -1.50 -11.42 14.35
N PRO A 78 -1.47 -10.24 13.68
CA PRO A 78 -2.13 -10.08 12.40
C PRO A 78 -1.44 -10.86 11.27
N ILE A 79 -2.24 -11.25 10.28
CA ILE A 79 -1.76 -11.52 8.93
C ILE A 79 -1.77 -10.17 8.20
N ILE A 80 -0.68 -9.80 7.53
CA ILE A 80 -0.61 -8.54 6.78
C ILE A 80 -0.33 -8.84 5.32
N ILE A 81 -1.18 -8.33 4.43
CA ILE A 81 -1.00 -8.41 2.98
C ILE A 81 -0.96 -7.00 2.42
N GLY A 82 0.09 -6.67 1.68
CA GLY A 82 0.26 -5.36 1.06
C GLY A 82 0.34 -5.43 -0.45
N HIS A 83 -0.43 -4.57 -1.12
CA HIS A 83 -0.36 -4.35 -2.55
C HIS A 83 0.70 -3.30 -2.89
N SER A 84 1.61 -3.59 -3.82
CA SER A 84 2.59 -2.63 -4.33
C SER A 84 3.31 -1.86 -3.21
N LEU A 85 3.09 -0.55 -3.02
CA LEU A 85 3.57 0.26 -1.89
C LEU A 85 3.22 -0.39 -0.54
N GLY A 86 1.99 -0.88 -0.38
CA GLY A 86 1.57 -1.58 0.84
C GLY A 86 2.44 -2.79 1.16
N GLY A 87 2.98 -3.47 0.13
CA GLY A 87 3.95 -4.55 0.31
C GLY A 87 5.29 -4.06 0.86
N TYR A 88 5.75 -2.87 0.45
CA TYR A 88 6.97 -2.27 1.04
C TYR A 88 6.75 -1.91 2.52
N VAL A 89 5.56 -1.40 2.85
CA VAL A 89 5.15 -1.14 4.24
C VAL A 89 5.03 -2.44 5.03
N THR A 90 4.45 -3.51 4.45
CA THR A 90 4.38 -4.84 5.06
C THR A 90 5.78 -5.35 5.44
N LEU A 91 6.77 -5.16 4.59
CA LEU A 91 8.14 -5.57 4.87
C LEU A 91 8.82 -4.70 5.95
N ALA A 92 8.49 -3.41 6.03
CA ALA A 92 8.94 -2.54 7.13
C ALA A 92 8.29 -2.96 8.46
N LEU A 93 7.00 -3.31 8.44
CA LEU A 93 6.32 -3.90 9.60
C LEU A 93 6.93 -5.25 10.01
N LEU A 94 7.28 -6.08 9.05
CA LEU A 94 7.94 -7.35 9.33
C LEU A 94 9.32 -7.15 9.97
N GLU A 95 10.10 -6.16 9.52
CA GLU A 95 11.37 -5.79 10.13
C GLU A 95 11.20 -5.31 11.58
N LEU A 96 10.14 -4.52 11.85
CA LEU A 96 9.83 -3.97 13.17
C LEU A 96 9.25 -5.01 14.13
N MET A 97 8.24 -5.75 13.69
CA MET A 97 7.42 -6.62 14.55
C MET A 97 7.91 -8.07 14.62
N GLY A 98 8.58 -8.53 13.57
CA GLY A 98 9.12 -9.90 13.52
C GLY A 98 8.05 -10.98 13.71
N ASN A 99 8.27 -11.85 14.70
CA ASN A 99 7.37 -12.96 14.99
C ASN A 99 6.03 -12.56 15.66
N ARG A 100 5.79 -11.29 15.90
CA ARG A 100 4.46 -10.78 16.29
C ARG A 100 3.49 -10.71 15.09
N LEU A 101 3.99 -10.94 13.87
CA LEU A 101 3.16 -11.16 12.69
C LEU A 101 2.92 -12.66 12.50
N LYS A 102 1.68 -13.06 12.30
CA LYS A 102 1.31 -14.45 12.04
C LYS A 102 1.72 -14.92 10.65
N ALA A 103 1.52 -14.08 9.65
CA ALA A 103 1.89 -14.31 8.25
C ALA A 103 2.03 -12.96 7.51
N VAL A 104 2.72 -12.97 6.36
CA VAL A 104 2.84 -11.82 5.48
C VAL A 104 2.54 -12.17 4.03
N GLY A 105 1.99 -11.21 3.28
CA GLY A 105 1.73 -11.34 1.86
C GLY A 105 2.21 -10.13 1.06
N LEU A 106 2.81 -10.40 -0.10
CA LEU A 106 3.15 -9.40 -1.10
C LEU A 106 2.26 -9.64 -2.32
N PHE A 107 1.45 -8.66 -2.65
CA PHE A 107 0.54 -8.66 -3.79
C PHE A 107 1.06 -7.61 -4.79
N HIS A 108 1.55 -8.05 -5.96
CA HIS A 108 2.23 -7.20 -6.95
C HIS A 108 3.30 -6.29 -6.32
N SER A 109 4.19 -6.88 -5.51
CA SER A 109 5.20 -6.14 -4.76
C SER A 109 6.52 -6.91 -4.65
N THR A 110 7.57 -6.24 -4.18
CA THR A 110 8.92 -6.78 -4.11
C THR A 110 9.64 -6.41 -2.82
N ALA A 111 10.63 -7.22 -2.42
CA ALA A 111 11.50 -6.93 -1.29
C ALA A 111 12.77 -6.15 -1.67
N TYR A 112 13.02 -5.95 -2.96
CA TYR A 112 14.19 -5.23 -3.46
C TYR A 112 14.03 -3.71 -3.37
N PRO A 113 15.13 -2.94 -3.22
CA PRO A 113 15.12 -1.48 -3.33
C PRO A 113 14.88 -1.05 -4.79
N ASP A 114 14.57 0.25 -5.00
CA ASP A 114 14.60 0.83 -6.33
C ASP A 114 16.05 0.88 -6.85
N ASP A 115 16.24 0.50 -8.10
CA ASP A 115 17.46 0.78 -8.86
C ASP A 115 17.53 2.26 -9.26
N GLU A 116 18.64 2.71 -9.83
CA GLU A 116 18.85 4.11 -10.19
C GLU A 116 17.84 4.63 -11.22
N GLU A 117 17.36 3.77 -12.14
CA GLU A 117 16.32 4.14 -13.10
C GLU A 117 15.00 4.41 -12.41
N LYS A 118 14.56 3.51 -11.53
CA LYS A 118 13.34 3.65 -10.73
C LYS A 118 13.42 4.84 -9.79
N LYS A 119 14.56 5.08 -9.14
CA LYS A 119 14.78 6.29 -8.32
C LYS A 119 14.60 7.56 -9.16
N GLY A 120 15.17 7.62 -10.34
CA GLY A 120 14.97 8.72 -11.27
C GLY A 120 13.52 8.90 -11.70
N MET A 121 12.75 7.81 -11.83
CA MET A 121 11.30 7.89 -12.07
C MET A 121 10.56 8.50 -10.88
N ARG A 122 10.92 8.13 -9.64
CA ARG A 122 10.32 8.74 -8.43
C ARG A 122 10.60 10.24 -8.33
N ASP A 123 11.83 10.67 -8.65
CA ASP A 123 12.17 12.09 -8.67
C ASP A 123 11.36 12.86 -9.72
N ARG A 124 11.18 12.30 -10.91
CA ARG A 124 10.31 12.89 -11.94
C ARG A 124 8.84 12.96 -11.48
N THR A 125 8.37 11.94 -10.77
CA THR A 125 7.01 11.91 -10.19
C THR A 125 6.84 13.07 -9.19
N ILE A 126 7.79 13.27 -8.29
CA ILE A 126 7.78 14.38 -7.31
C ILE A 126 7.71 15.73 -8.02
N VAL A 127 8.60 15.96 -9.00
CA VAL A 127 8.62 17.22 -9.78
C VAL A 127 7.30 17.42 -10.53
N PHE A 128 6.74 16.37 -11.12
CA PHE A 128 5.46 16.44 -11.82
C PHE A 128 4.31 16.82 -10.88
N LEU A 129 4.23 16.17 -9.71
CA LEU A 129 3.22 16.45 -8.68
C LEU A 129 3.29 17.88 -8.18
N GLN A 130 4.50 18.38 -7.88
CA GLN A 130 4.73 19.76 -7.45
C GLN A 130 4.29 20.78 -8.49
N LYS A 131 4.49 20.48 -9.77
CA LYS A 131 4.18 21.38 -10.87
C LYS A 131 2.71 21.32 -11.32
N HIS A 132 2.09 20.17 -11.29
CA HIS A 132 0.82 19.91 -11.97
C HIS A 132 -0.31 19.46 -11.03
N GLY A 133 0.02 19.09 -9.78
CA GLY A 133 -0.94 18.65 -8.79
C GLY A 133 -1.47 17.24 -8.99
N VAL A 134 -2.30 16.81 -8.04
CA VAL A 134 -2.81 15.42 -7.91
C VAL A 134 -3.65 15.02 -9.11
N GLU A 135 -4.64 15.85 -9.49
CA GLU A 135 -5.62 15.47 -10.52
C GLU A 135 -4.95 15.13 -11.85
N LYS A 136 -4.01 15.98 -12.29
CA LYS A 136 -3.31 15.78 -13.56
C LYS A 136 -2.39 14.55 -13.50
N PHE A 137 -1.77 14.31 -12.35
CA PHE A 137 -0.94 13.15 -12.14
C PHE A 137 -1.75 11.86 -12.22
N VAL A 138 -2.80 11.71 -11.42
CA VAL A 138 -3.55 10.45 -11.36
C VAL A 138 -4.27 10.12 -12.66
N THR A 139 -4.76 11.13 -13.39
CA THR A 139 -5.39 10.95 -14.69
C THR A 139 -4.42 10.36 -15.74
N SER A 140 -3.12 10.65 -15.63
CA SER A 140 -2.10 10.09 -16.51
C SER A 140 -1.46 8.81 -15.98
N PHE A 141 -1.44 8.63 -14.66
CA PHE A 141 -0.76 7.51 -13.99
C PHE A 141 -1.62 6.25 -13.92
N VAL A 142 -2.92 6.39 -13.61
CA VAL A 142 -3.79 5.23 -13.32
C VAL A 142 -4.10 4.39 -14.59
N PRO A 143 -4.50 4.94 -15.75
CA PRO A 143 -4.87 4.12 -16.90
C PRO A 143 -3.79 3.15 -17.39
N PRO A 144 -2.48 3.51 -17.40
CA PRO A 144 -1.41 2.58 -17.77
C PRO A 144 -1.22 1.37 -16.84
N LEU A 145 -1.79 1.39 -15.62
CA LEU A 145 -1.76 0.24 -14.71
C LEU A 145 -2.68 -0.89 -15.16
N PHE A 146 -3.57 -0.62 -16.12
CA PHE A 146 -4.47 -1.60 -16.70
C PHE A 146 -3.94 -2.05 -18.07
N PRO A 147 -4.06 -3.36 -18.42
CA PRO A 147 -3.61 -3.87 -19.71
C PRO A 147 -4.25 -3.11 -20.87
N GLU A 148 -3.45 -2.66 -21.83
CA GLU A 148 -3.90 -1.79 -22.91
C GLU A 148 -5.09 -2.36 -23.68
N HIS A 149 -5.06 -3.67 -23.97
CA HIS A 149 -6.11 -4.38 -24.70
C HIS A 149 -7.43 -4.54 -23.93
N ARG A 150 -7.46 -4.22 -22.61
CA ARG A 150 -8.66 -4.31 -21.76
C ARG A 150 -9.15 -2.97 -21.28
N ARG A 151 -8.50 -1.85 -21.62
CA ARG A 151 -8.87 -0.52 -21.07
C ARG A 151 -10.25 -0.06 -21.48
N GLU A 152 -10.75 -0.45 -22.66
CA GLU A 152 -12.12 -0.15 -23.07
C GLU A 152 -13.15 -0.97 -22.26
N GLU A 153 -12.87 -2.25 -22.04
CA GLU A 153 -13.68 -3.14 -21.20
C GLU A 153 -13.74 -2.67 -19.74
N LEU A 154 -12.61 -2.21 -19.22
CA LEU A 154 -12.41 -1.80 -17.82
C LEU A 154 -12.54 -0.28 -17.61
N ALA A 155 -13.21 0.44 -18.51
CA ALA A 155 -13.30 1.90 -18.44
C ALA A 155 -13.95 2.40 -17.14
N SER A 156 -14.99 1.71 -16.65
CA SER A 156 -15.66 2.04 -15.40
C SER A 156 -14.76 1.83 -14.17
N GLU A 157 -13.99 0.75 -14.15
CA GLU A 157 -13.03 0.43 -13.08
C GLU A 157 -11.88 1.44 -13.06
N ILE A 158 -11.40 1.86 -14.24
CA ILE A 158 -10.38 2.90 -14.38
C ILE A 158 -10.91 4.25 -13.87
N GLU A 159 -12.15 4.61 -14.18
CA GLU A 159 -12.77 5.85 -13.69
C GLU A 159 -12.91 5.83 -12.16
N LEU A 160 -13.35 4.71 -11.57
CA LEU A 160 -13.43 4.54 -10.12
C LEU A 160 -12.06 4.64 -9.46
N ALA A 161 -11.03 4.00 -10.03
CA ALA A 161 -9.66 4.07 -9.53
C ALA A 161 -9.12 5.52 -9.60
N ILE A 162 -9.37 6.25 -10.69
CA ILE A 162 -9.00 7.67 -10.81
C ILE A 162 -9.74 8.52 -9.76
N ALA A 163 -11.04 8.26 -9.56
CA ALA A 163 -11.83 9.01 -8.58
C ALA A 163 -11.32 8.80 -7.14
N ASP A 164 -10.96 7.57 -6.79
CA ASP A 164 -10.35 7.27 -5.48
C ASP A 164 -8.95 7.91 -5.36
N ALA A 165 -8.10 7.76 -6.37
CA ALA A 165 -6.76 8.33 -6.43
C ALA A 165 -6.74 9.86 -6.28
N LYS A 166 -7.74 10.58 -6.81
CA LYS A 166 -7.90 12.05 -6.66
C LYS A 166 -8.11 12.50 -5.22
N ARG A 167 -8.49 11.59 -4.32
CA ARG A 167 -8.65 11.87 -2.89
C ARG A 167 -7.33 11.86 -2.13
N SER A 168 -6.24 11.39 -2.73
CA SER A 168 -4.90 11.42 -2.14
C SER A 168 -4.44 12.86 -1.91
N SER A 169 -3.74 13.11 -0.80
CA SER A 169 -3.14 14.41 -0.56
C SER A 169 -1.89 14.61 -1.43
N LEU A 170 -1.62 15.84 -1.85
CA LEU A 170 -0.41 16.18 -2.61
C LEU A 170 0.84 15.84 -1.80
N ASP A 171 0.85 16.23 -0.52
CA ASP A 171 1.97 15.97 0.39
C ASP A 171 2.18 14.45 0.59
N GLY A 172 1.09 13.68 0.72
CA GLY A 172 1.17 12.22 0.80
C GLY A 172 1.81 11.59 -0.44
N LEU A 173 1.36 11.97 -1.64
CA LEU A 173 1.94 11.46 -2.88
C LEU A 173 3.43 11.80 -3.02
N ILE A 174 3.84 13.03 -2.67
CA ILE A 174 5.25 13.45 -2.70
C ILE A 174 6.05 12.67 -1.66
N ALA A 175 5.56 12.57 -0.43
CA ALA A 175 6.22 11.88 0.66
C ALA A 175 6.47 10.40 0.32
N TYR A 176 5.44 9.69 -0.16
CA TYR A 176 5.59 8.27 -0.52
C TYR A 176 6.41 8.04 -1.80
N ALA A 177 6.39 8.93 -2.76
CA ALA A 177 7.31 8.84 -3.90
C ALA A 177 8.78 8.88 -3.41
N GLY A 178 9.09 9.76 -2.45
CA GLY A 178 10.40 9.81 -1.77
C GLY A 178 10.69 8.55 -0.95
N ALA A 179 9.74 8.09 -0.14
CA ALA A 179 9.88 6.89 0.69
C ALA A 179 10.12 5.61 -0.15
N MET A 180 9.44 5.48 -1.28
CA MET A 180 9.66 4.38 -2.23
C MET A 180 11.04 4.44 -2.88
N ARG A 181 11.50 5.65 -3.28
CA ARG A 181 12.84 5.87 -3.85
C ARG A 181 13.93 5.44 -2.89
N ASP A 182 13.78 5.78 -1.62
CA ASP A 182 14.82 5.63 -0.60
C ASP A 182 14.69 4.32 0.21
N ARG A 183 13.75 3.43 -0.17
CA ARG A 183 13.51 2.19 0.56
C ARG A 183 14.72 1.26 0.55
N LYS A 184 14.91 0.57 1.66
CA LYS A 184 15.98 -0.42 1.85
C LYS A 184 15.65 -1.75 1.16
N ASP A 185 16.69 -2.54 0.89
CA ASP A 185 16.56 -3.97 0.63
C ASP A 185 16.04 -4.68 1.89
N ARG A 186 14.96 -5.44 1.74
CA ARG A 186 14.36 -6.25 2.82
C ARG A 186 14.23 -7.72 2.45
N LEU A 187 15.01 -8.17 1.47
CA LEU A 187 14.99 -9.58 1.05
C LEU A 187 15.36 -10.52 2.18
N ASP A 188 16.37 -10.17 2.98
CA ASP A 188 16.79 -10.99 4.11
C ASP A 188 15.78 -10.95 5.26
N VAL A 189 15.07 -9.84 5.47
CA VAL A 189 13.95 -9.76 6.41
C VAL A 189 12.87 -10.76 6.02
N LEU A 190 12.48 -10.76 4.74
CA LEU A 190 11.48 -11.69 4.22
C LEU A 190 11.95 -13.15 4.27
N ARG A 191 13.21 -13.44 3.90
CA ARG A 191 13.79 -14.79 3.93
C ARG A 191 13.84 -15.37 5.33
N ASN A 192 14.23 -14.58 6.31
CA ASN A 192 14.45 -15.02 7.69
C ASN A 192 13.16 -15.17 8.49
N PHE A 193 12.07 -14.58 8.06
CA PHE A 193 10.76 -14.77 8.69
C PHE A 193 10.34 -16.23 8.64
N LYS A 194 9.89 -16.79 9.77
CA LYS A 194 9.55 -18.21 9.90
C LYS A 194 8.08 -18.51 9.68
N GLY A 195 7.24 -17.46 9.71
CA GLY A 195 5.81 -17.59 9.44
C GLY A 195 5.50 -17.82 7.95
N PRO A 196 4.24 -18.13 7.65
CA PRO A 196 3.76 -18.27 6.28
C PRO A 196 3.96 -16.99 5.46
N LYS A 197 4.26 -17.19 4.17
CA LYS A 197 4.47 -16.11 3.20
C LYS A 197 3.61 -16.36 1.97
N LEU A 198 2.89 -15.34 1.52
CA LEU A 198 2.12 -15.35 0.29
C LEU A 198 2.78 -14.38 -0.70
N LEU A 199 3.07 -14.84 -1.91
CA LEU A 199 3.56 -14.00 -3.00
C LEU A 199 2.60 -14.15 -4.17
N ILE A 200 2.00 -13.04 -4.61
CA ILE A 200 1.13 -12.97 -5.78
C ILE A 200 1.72 -11.94 -6.72
N ALA A 201 1.99 -12.36 -7.96
CA ALA A 201 2.48 -11.53 -9.04
C ALA A 201 1.76 -11.88 -10.33
N GLY A 202 1.58 -10.90 -11.20
CA GLY A 202 1.10 -11.12 -12.56
C GLY A 202 2.23 -11.62 -13.46
N THR A 203 1.85 -12.20 -14.60
CA THR A 203 2.82 -12.68 -15.61
C THR A 203 3.41 -11.53 -16.42
N GLU A 204 2.84 -10.34 -16.31
CA GLU A 204 3.24 -9.12 -17.03
C GLU A 204 3.74 -8.00 -16.08
N ASP A 205 4.02 -8.34 -14.79
CA ASP A 205 4.57 -7.41 -13.80
C ASP A 205 6.06 -7.12 -14.03
#